data_7bc09001724757c10051b7da7ea1d5c7
#
_entry.id   7bc09001724757c10051b7da7ea1d5c7
#
_cell.length_a   1.000
_cell.length_b   1.000
_cell.length_c   1.000
_cell.angle_alpha   90.00
_cell.angle_beta   90.00
_cell.angle_gamma   90.00
#
_symmetry.space_group_name_H-M   'P 1'
#
loop_
_entity.id
_entity.type
_entity.pdbx_description
1 polymer ?
#
loop_
_entity_poly.entity_id
_entity_poly.type
_entity_poly.pdbx_seq_one_letter_code
_entity_poly.pdbx_strand_id
1 'polypeptide(L)'
;MVNLYLIRHGRQNSTLCNVDVELSEAGKQQAILLRERLKNYNIDALYSSNLKRAKQTAEIINEGLALPHIVREELREISFGLLTGQSEYYINEHFAEFRAEQKKLIEDIPYPEGENGTSVYERAMPVIQEIVQSGNKNIAVVTHGGTIRVLLAALFGKNQARRFLFGLSLENTGITQLIYNPDQDRFYLERFNDYAHLEGHVQLHRRNRN
;
A
#
# COMPACT_ATOMS: atom_id res chain seq x y z
N MET A 1 8.97 -21.50 -1.29
CA MET A 1 8.04 -20.49 -0.76
C MET A 1 8.72 -19.15 -0.70
N VAL A 2 8.02 -18.06 -1.11
CA VAL A 2 8.50 -16.69 -1.07
C VAL A 2 7.59 -15.88 -0.15
N ASN A 3 8.15 -15.15 0.81
CA ASN A 3 7.44 -14.20 1.65
C ASN A 3 7.44 -12.83 0.97
N LEU A 4 6.27 -12.31 0.66
CA LEU A 4 6.07 -10.99 0.11
C LEU A 4 5.40 -10.10 1.15
N TYR A 5 6.11 -9.07 1.62
CA TYR A 5 5.63 -8.11 2.61
C TYR A 5 5.21 -6.83 1.90
N LEU A 6 3.91 -6.70 1.61
CA LEU A 6 3.31 -5.46 1.09
C LEU A 6 3.15 -4.49 2.25
N ILE A 7 3.84 -3.37 2.19
CA ILE A 7 3.91 -2.38 3.25
C ILE A 7 3.29 -1.08 2.76
N ARG A 8 2.29 -0.56 3.47
CA ARG A 8 1.80 0.77 3.18
C ARG A 8 2.80 1.82 3.66
N HIS A 9 3.07 2.85 2.85
CA HIS A 9 3.94 3.97 3.22
C HIS A 9 3.56 4.63 4.56
N GLY A 10 4.50 5.30 5.23
CA GLY A 10 4.29 6.11 6.42
C GLY A 10 3.35 7.30 6.18
N ARG A 11 2.92 7.98 7.25
CA ARG A 11 2.01 9.13 7.15
C ARG A 11 2.62 10.25 6.28
N GLN A 12 1.91 10.65 5.25
CA GLN A 12 2.29 11.78 4.39
C GLN A 12 2.12 13.13 5.10
N ASN A 13 2.91 14.12 4.71
CA ASN A 13 2.85 15.49 5.24
C ASN A 13 1.79 16.33 4.53
N SER A 14 0.58 15.81 4.44
CA SER A 14 -0.58 16.50 3.88
C SER A 14 -1.87 15.81 4.28
N THR A 15 -2.95 16.58 4.43
CA THR A 15 -4.32 16.09 4.59
C THR A 15 -5.07 15.99 3.26
N LEU A 16 -4.49 16.53 2.18
CA LEU A 16 -5.10 16.51 0.85
C LEU A 16 -5.01 15.12 0.21
N CYS A 17 -5.98 14.83 -0.64
CA CYS A 17 -6.09 13.55 -1.32
C CYS A 17 -4.91 13.30 -2.26
N ASN A 18 -4.22 12.20 -2.06
CA ASN A 18 -3.19 11.64 -2.97
C ASN A 18 -2.12 12.60 -3.53
N VAL A 19 -1.78 13.65 -2.81
CA VAL A 19 -0.66 14.53 -3.22
C VAL A 19 0.67 13.80 -3.08
N ASP A 20 1.60 14.04 -4.02
CA ASP A 20 2.95 13.47 -3.96
C ASP A 20 3.87 14.33 -3.09
N VAL A 21 3.80 14.11 -1.80
CA VAL A 21 4.55 14.83 -0.77
C VAL A 21 5.37 13.86 0.09
N GLU A 22 6.27 14.44 0.86
CA GLU A 22 7.13 13.74 1.81
C GLU A 22 6.36 13.18 3.00
N LEU A 23 7.02 12.37 3.81
CA LEU A 23 6.52 11.91 5.09
C LEU A 23 6.42 13.08 6.09
N SER A 24 5.39 13.06 6.92
CA SER A 24 5.34 13.86 8.14
C SER A 24 6.31 13.32 9.20
N GLU A 25 6.59 14.08 10.24
CA GLU A 25 7.41 13.57 11.36
C GLU A 25 6.84 12.29 11.99
N ALA A 26 5.52 12.23 12.12
CA ALA A 26 4.86 10.98 12.56
C ALA A 26 5.08 9.83 11.55
N GLY A 27 5.09 10.12 10.24
CA GLY A 27 5.38 9.14 9.20
C GLY A 27 6.82 8.62 9.25
N LYS A 28 7.79 9.48 9.53
CA LYS A 28 9.18 9.09 9.73
C LYS A 28 9.33 8.20 10.97
N GLN A 29 8.71 8.56 12.08
CA GLN A 29 8.71 7.74 13.30
C GLN A 29 8.08 6.36 13.07
N GLN A 30 6.95 6.30 12.33
CA GLN A 30 6.34 5.02 11.92
C GLN A 30 7.32 4.15 11.12
N ALA A 31 8.05 4.74 10.16
CA ALA A 31 9.03 4.03 9.37
C ALA A 31 10.24 3.54 10.18
N ILE A 32 10.68 4.31 11.19
CA ILE A 32 11.74 3.91 12.12
C ILE A 32 11.31 2.69 12.96
N LEU A 33 10.09 2.70 13.50
CA LEU A 33 9.56 1.56 14.27
C LEU A 33 9.40 0.32 13.38
N LEU A 34 8.95 0.51 12.13
CA LEU A 34 8.90 -0.57 11.15
C LEU A 34 10.30 -1.13 10.85
N ARG A 35 11.32 -0.27 10.67
CA ARG A 35 12.72 -0.68 10.48
C ARG A 35 13.18 -1.61 11.56
N GLU A 36 12.97 -1.26 12.83
CA GLU A 36 13.37 -2.10 13.98
C GLU A 36 12.68 -3.46 13.94
N ARG A 37 11.39 -3.48 13.57
CA ARG A 37 10.65 -4.74 13.42
C ARG A 37 11.20 -5.62 12.29
N LEU A 38 11.50 -5.02 11.11
CA LEU A 38 11.95 -5.77 9.93
C LEU A 38 13.32 -6.42 10.09
N LYS A 39 14.15 -6.03 11.08
CA LYS A 39 15.42 -6.70 11.40
C LYS A 39 15.26 -8.21 11.65
N ASN A 40 14.09 -8.62 12.11
CA ASN A 40 13.79 -10.04 12.41
C ASN A 40 13.16 -10.79 11.23
N TYR A 41 13.00 -10.16 10.05
CA TYR A 41 12.30 -10.75 8.92
C TYR A 41 13.24 -11.32 7.85
N ASN A 42 14.57 -11.15 8.02
CA ASN A 42 15.58 -11.58 7.06
C ASN A 42 15.27 -11.12 5.63
N ILE A 43 14.86 -9.83 5.49
CA ILE A 43 14.55 -9.25 4.18
C ILE A 43 15.79 -9.32 3.29
N ASP A 44 15.65 -9.82 2.08
CA ASP A 44 16.71 -10.01 1.09
C ASP A 44 16.50 -9.20 -0.21
N ALA A 45 15.34 -8.56 -0.38
CA ALA A 45 15.08 -7.61 -1.46
C ALA A 45 14.12 -6.50 -1.03
N LEU A 46 14.37 -5.27 -1.49
CA LEU A 46 13.58 -4.09 -1.19
C LEU A 46 13.12 -3.36 -2.44
N TYR A 47 11.80 -3.24 -2.58
CA TYR A 47 11.15 -2.50 -3.65
C TYR A 47 10.30 -1.36 -3.10
N SER A 48 10.09 -0.33 -3.88
CA SER A 48 9.08 0.69 -3.58
C SER A 48 8.40 1.27 -4.81
N SER A 49 7.23 1.87 -4.60
CA SER A 49 6.63 2.83 -5.53
C SER A 49 7.54 4.06 -5.71
N ASN A 50 7.37 4.75 -6.84
CA ASN A 50 8.09 5.99 -7.17
C ASN A 50 7.60 7.23 -6.42
N LEU A 51 6.45 7.18 -5.70
CA LEU A 51 5.93 8.33 -4.97
C LEU A 51 6.79 8.64 -3.73
N LYS A 52 7.02 9.93 -3.46
CA LYS A 52 7.95 10.42 -2.41
C LYS A 52 7.75 9.72 -1.08
N ARG A 53 6.52 9.66 -0.58
CA ARG A 53 6.19 9.02 0.70
C ARG A 53 6.55 7.54 0.78
N ALA A 54 6.45 6.81 -0.34
CA ALA A 54 6.81 5.40 -0.39
C ALA A 54 8.34 5.24 -0.47
N LYS A 55 9.01 6.03 -1.29
CA LYS A 55 10.48 6.07 -1.37
C LYS A 55 11.09 6.39 -0.02
N GLN A 56 10.67 7.47 0.64
CA GLN A 56 11.20 7.85 1.95
C GLN A 56 10.95 6.78 3.02
N THR A 57 9.79 6.11 2.98
CA THR A 57 9.54 4.97 3.89
C THR A 57 10.55 3.86 3.61
N ALA A 58 10.78 3.51 2.34
CA ALA A 58 11.75 2.49 1.94
C ALA A 58 13.19 2.89 2.33
N GLU A 59 13.58 4.13 2.12
CA GLU A 59 14.89 4.68 2.50
C GLU A 59 15.15 4.52 4.00
N ILE A 60 14.18 4.92 4.86
CA ILE A 60 14.31 4.80 6.32
C ILE A 60 14.42 3.35 6.76
N ILE A 61 13.60 2.45 6.23
CA ILE A 61 13.73 1.03 6.59
C ILE A 61 15.04 0.43 6.07
N ASN A 62 15.55 0.91 4.95
CA ASN A 62 16.79 0.42 4.33
C ASN A 62 18.05 0.82 5.11
N GLU A 63 18.02 1.84 5.95
CA GLU A 63 19.12 2.14 6.88
C GLU A 63 19.45 0.96 7.80
N GLY A 64 18.47 0.07 8.08
CA GLY A 64 18.65 -1.14 8.86
C GLY A 64 18.86 -2.41 8.04
N LEU A 65 18.56 -2.38 6.73
CA LEU A 65 18.63 -3.55 5.84
C LEU A 65 19.88 -3.53 4.95
N ALA A 66 20.34 -2.34 4.55
CA ALA A 66 21.48 -2.12 3.65
C ALA A 66 21.39 -2.90 2.33
N LEU A 67 20.20 -2.94 1.71
CA LEU A 67 19.91 -3.64 0.47
C LEU A 67 19.86 -2.68 -0.73
N PRO A 68 20.08 -3.15 -1.96
CA PRO A 68 19.70 -2.39 -3.14
C PRO A 68 18.20 -2.04 -3.09
N HIS A 69 17.86 -0.76 -3.26
CA HIS A 69 16.48 -0.29 -3.29
C HIS A 69 16.04 -0.11 -4.73
N ILE A 70 15.05 -0.89 -5.15
CA ILE A 70 14.53 -0.90 -6.53
C ILE A 70 13.19 -0.17 -6.57
N VAL A 71 13.13 0.90 -7.35
CA VAL A 71 11.91 1.71 -7.52
C VAL A 71 11.12 1.24 -8.74
N ARG A 72 9.82 1.00 -8.57
CA ARG A 72 8.89 0.57 -9.62
C ARG A 72 7.67 1.49 -9.66
N GLU A 73 7.51 2.20 -10.76
CA GLU A 73 6.39 3.14 -10.93
C GLU A 73 5.03 2.44 -10.89
N GLU A 74 4.95 1.23 -11.40
CA GLU A 74 3.74 0.42 -11.47
C GLU A 74 3.14 0.12 -10.08
N LEU A 75 3.95 0.25 -9.02
CA LEU A 75 3.51 0.08 -7.62
C LEU A 75 2.92 1.36 -7.01
N ARG A 76 2.74 2.45 -7.79
CA ARG A 76 2.15 3.71 -7.32
C ARG A 76 0.71 3.54 -6.88
N GLU A 77 0.21 4.51 -6.09
CA GLU A 77 -1.18 4.55 -5.67
C GLU A 77 -2.11 4.68 -6.88
N ILE A 78 -3.34 4.20 -6.72
CA ILE A 78 -4.40 4.44 -7.69
C ILE A 78 -4.53 5.94 -7.98
N SER A 79 -4.64 6.30 -9.24
CA SER A 79 -4.90 7.70 -9.61
C SER A 79 -6.34 8.07 -9.21
N PHE A 80 -6.45 9.07 -8.35
CA PHE A 80 -7.74 9.61 -7.93
C PHE A 80 -8.28 10.68 -8.89
N GLY A 81 -7.59 10.92 -10.01
CA GLY A 81 -8.00 11.89 -11.03
C GLY A 81 -8.33 13.26 -10.45
N LEU A 82 -9.52 13.78 -10.71
CA LEU A 82 -9.97 15.10 -10.24
C LEU A 82 -10.05 15.25 -8.71
N LEU A 83 -10.04 14.15 -7.96
CA LEU A 83 -10.03 14.18 -6.50
C LEU A 83 -8.62 14.43 -5.95
N THR A 84 -7.57 14.27 -6.76
CA THR A 84 -6.18 14.49 -6.32
C THR A 84 -5.96 15.96 -5.94
N GLY A 85 -5.36 16.19 -4.78
CA GLY A 85 -5.11 17.54 -4.26
C GLY A 85 -6.31 18.19 -3.58
N GLN A 86 -7.48 17.57 -3.60
CA GLN A 86 -8.66 18.11 -2.96
C GLN A 86 -8.74 17.76 -1.48
N SER A 87 -9.43 18.62 -0.70
CA SER A 87 -9.75 18.33 0.69
C SER A 87 -10.90 17.31 0.78
N GLU A 88 -10.99 16.61 1.92
CA GLU A 88 -12.10 15.69 2.18
C GLU A 88 -13.46 16.42 2.16
N TYR A 89 -13.52 17.67 2.64
CA TYR A 89 -14.71 18.50 2.57
C TYR A 89 -15.15 18.73 1.12
N TYR A 90 -14.24 19.21 0.26
CA TYR A 90 -14.51 19.44 -1.16
C TYR A 90 -14.98 18.18 -1.87
N ILE A 91 -14.31 17.04 -1.61
CA ILE A 91 -14.66 15.76 -2.22
C ILE A 91 -16.08 15.32 -1.79
N ASN A 92 -16.43 15.49 -0.52
CA ASN A 92 -17.78 15.13 -0.03
C ASN A 92 -18.88 16.01 -0.62
N GLU A 93 -18.58 17.27 -0.92
CA GLU A 93 -19.51 18.21 -1.52
C GLU A 93 -19.69 17.97 -3.02
N HIS A 94 -18.59 17.83 -3.78
CA HIS A 94 -18.63 17.84 -5.25
C HIS A 94 -18.65 16.43 -5.88
N PHE A 95 -18.27 15.39 -5.14
CA PHE A 95 -18.21 14.01 -5.60
C PHE A 95 -19.10 13.05 -4.78
N ALA A 96 -20.16 13.57 -4.16
CA ALA A 96 -21.06 12.79 -3.30
C ALA A 96 -21.72 11.63 -4.04
N GLU A 97 -22.20 11.85 -5.25
CA GLU A 97 -22.85 10.83 -6.09
C GLU A 97 -21.85 9.73 -6.46
N PHE A 98 -20.66 10.10 -6.92
CA PHE A 98 -19.59 9.16 -7.23
C PHE A 98 -19.26 8.28 -5.99
N ARG A 99 -19.11 8.89 -4.80
CA ARG A 99 -18.85 8.14 -3.56
C ARG A 99 -20.02 7.25 -3.16
N ALA A 100 -21.24 7.68 -3.37
CA ALA A 100 -22.42 6.87 -3.10
C ALA A 100 -22.46 5.63 -4.01
N GLU A 101 -22.16 5.80 -5.29
CA GLU A 101 -22.09 4.70 -6.26
C GLU A 101 -20.96 3.73 -5.90
N GLN A 102 -19.76 4.23 -5.62
CA GLN A 102 -18.61 3.41 -5.22
C GLN A 102 -18.89 2.57 -3.96
N LYS A 103 -19.67 3.11 -3.01
CA LYS A 103 -20.06 2.40 -1.77
C LYS A 103 -20.99 1.22 -2.00
N LYS A 104 -21.68 1.13 -3.15
CA LYS A 104 -22.54 -0.02 -3.47
C LYS A 104 -21.74 -1.30 -3.71
N LEU A 105 -20.45 -1.19 -4.04
CA LEU A 105 -19.51 -2.31 -4.27
C LEU A 105 -19.98 -3.27 -5.38
N ILE A 106 -20.68 -2.75 -6.38
CA ILE A 106 -21.25 -3.53 -7.50
C ILE A 106 -20.28 -3.49 -8.70
N GLU A 107 -19.90 -2.28 -9.13
CA GLU A 107 -19.05 -2.04 -10.27
C GLU A 107 -17.71 -1.41 -9.90
N ASP A 108 -16.66 -1.74 -10.64
CA ASP A 108 -15.34 -1.13 -10.50
C ASP A 108 -15.27 0.19 -11.27
N ILE A 109 -16.03 1.17 -10.79
CA ILE A 109 -16.09 2.49 -11.44
C ILE A 109 -14.75 3.23 -11.30
N PRO A 110 -14.25 3.85 -12.39
CA PRO A 110 -13.04 4.65 -12.34
C PRO A 110 -13.26 5.93 -11.52
N TYR A 111 -12.21 6.41 -10.86
CA TYR A 111 -12.21 7.78 -10.35
C TYR A 111 -12.38 8.75 -11.53
N PRO A 112 -13.11 9.87 -11.37
CA PRO A 112 -13.24 10.88 -12.44
C PRO A 112 -11.86 11.32 -12.96
N GLU A 113 -11.58 11.09 -14.24
CA GLU A 113 -10.26 11.28 -14.89
C GLU A 113 -9.11 10.48 -14.22
N GLY A 114 -9.42 9.39 -13.52
CA GLY A 114 -8.47 8.57 -12.81
C GLY A 114 -8.54 7.09 -13.16
N GLU A 115 -7.94 6.28 -12.32
CA GLU A 115 -7.92 4.82 -12.48
C GLU A 115 -9.10 4.16 -11.76
N ASN A 116 -9.44 2.95 -12.20
CA ASN A 116 -10.20 1.98 -11.40
C ASN A 116 -9.29 0.88 -10.84
N GLY A 117 -9.84 -0.08 -10.12
CA GLY A 117 -9.05 -1.19 -9.57
C GLY A 117 -8.48 -2.10 -10.65
N THR A 118 -9.20 -2.31 -11.74
CA THR A 118 -8.73 -3.13 -12.88
C THR A 118 -7.47 -2.54 -13.51
N SER A 119 -7.45 -1.24 -13.80
CA SER A 119 -6.27 -0.56 -14.36
C SER A 119 -5.04 -0.66 -13.44
N VAL A 120 -5.26 -0.53 -12.12
CA VAL A 120 -4.17 -0.72 -11.14
C VAL A 120 -3.66 -2.16 -11.12
N TYR A 121 -4.57 -3.14 -11.19
CA TYR A 121 -4.20 -4.55 -11.26
C TYR A 121 -3.35 -4.85 -12.50
N GLU A 122 -3.77 -4.37 -13.66
CA GLU A 122 -3.08 -4.60 -14.94
C GLU A 122 -1.64 -4.10 -14.95
N ARG A 123 -1.34 -2.98 -14.26
CA ARG A 123 0.03 -2.47 -14.15
C ARG A 123 0.84 -3.05 -12.99
N ALA A 124 0.20 -3.35 -11.85
CA ALA A 124 0.92 -3.75 -10.65
C ALA A 124 1.19 -5.27 -10.58
N MET A 125 0.25 -6.10 -11.04
CA MET A 125 0.37 -7.55 -10.90
C MET A 125 1.54 -8.16 -11.69
N PRO A 126 1.84 -7.74 -12.93
CA PRO A 126 3.03 -8.24 -13.63
C PRO A 126 4.32 -7.98 -12.86
N VAL A 127 4.44 -6.80 -12.22
CA VAL A 127 5.60 -6.46 -11.38
C VAL A 127 5.66 -7.32 -10.11
N ILE A 128 4.54 -7.59 -9.48
CA ILE A 128 4.49 -8.49 -8.32
C ILE A 128 4.93 -9.91 -8.70
N GLN A 129 4.52 -10.40 -9.88
CA GLN A 129 4.96 -11.71 -10.37
C GLN A 129 6.46 -11.73 -10.67
N GLU A 130 6.99 -10.69 -11.34
CA GLU A 130 8.44 -10.54 -11.54
C GLU A 130 9.20 -10.57 -10.20
N ILE A 131 8.71 -9.83 -9.21
CA ILE A 131 9.32 -9.74 -7.88
C ILE A 131 9.37 -11.11 -7.19
N VAL A 132 8.27 -11.86 -7.16
CA VAL A 132 8.25 -13.17 -6.49
C VAL A 132 9.02 -14.26 -7.23
N GLN A 133 9.33 -14.03 -8.51
CA GLN A 133 10.13 -14.92 -9.35
C GLN A 133 11.62 -14.49 -9.42
N SER A 134 12.02 -13.42 -8.73
CA SER A 134 13.39 -12.88 -8.76
C SER A 134 14.46 -13.77 -8.12
N GLY A 135 14.07 -14.86 -7.46
CA GLY A 135 14.97 -15.74 -6.71
C GLY A 135 15.13 -15.37 -5.23
N ASN A 136 14.68 -14.20 -4.82
CA ASN A 136 14.66 -13.77 -3.44
C ASN A 136 13.55 -14.47 -2.65
N LYS A 137 13.70 -14.58 -1.31
CA LYS A 137 12.75 -15.32 -0.46
C LYS A 137 11.95 -14.46 0.50
N ASN A 138 12.49 -13.33 0.94
CA ASN A 138 11.85 -12.44 1.88
C ASN A 138 11.87 -11.00 1.35
N ILE A 139 10.81 -10.62 0.68
CA ILE A 139 10.78 -9.43 -0.17
C ILE A 139 9.89 -8.36 0.46
N ALA A 140 10.45 -7.18 0.73
CA ALA A 140 9.69 -6.01 1.18
C ALA A 140 9.31 -5.12 -0.01
N VAL A 141 8.03 -4.74 -0.08
CA VAL A 141 7.49 -3.85 -1.12
C VAL A 141 6.74 -2.71 -0.47
N VAL A 142 7.29 -1.51 -0.51
CA VAL A 142 6.64 -0.32 0.04
C VAL A 142 5.74 0.31 -1.03
N THR A 143 4.44 0.29 -0.78
CA THR A 143 3.41 0.75 -1.70
C THR A 143 2.27 1.48 -0.97
N HIS A 144 1.05 1.41 -1.44
CA HIS A 144 -0.09 2.24 -1.04
C HIS A 144 -1.32 1.42 -0.68
N GLY A 145 -2.23 2.04 0.06
CA GLY A 145 -3.42 1.35 0.54
C GLY A 145 -4.38 0.89 -0.56
N GLY A 146 -4.57 1.69 -1.59
CA GLY A 146 -5.41 1.33 -2.75
C GLY A 146 -4.77 0.19 -3.54
N THR A 147 -3.48 0.28 -3.85
CA THR A 147 -2.74 -0.75 -4.58
C THR A 147 -2.73 -2.09 -3.84
N ILE A 148 -2.50 -2.10 -2.52
CA ILE A 148 -2.56 -3.34 -1.71
C ILE A 148 -3.95 -3.98 -1.80
N ARG A 149 -5.02 -3.20 -1.66
CA ARG A 149 -6.40 -3.70 -1.74
C ARG A 149 -6.73 -4.27 -3.11
N VAL A 150 -6.27 -3.63 -4.18
CA VAL A 150 -6.45 -4.10 -5.56
C VAL A 150 -5.77 -5.45 -5.74
N LEU A 151 -4.52 -5.59 -5.33
CA LEU A 151 -3.79 -6.85 -5.41
C LEU A 151 -4.50 -7.95 -4.63
N LEU A 152 -4.94 -7.68 -3.39
CA LEU A 152 -5.68 -8.65 -2.60
C LEU A 152 -7.00 -9.05 -3.25
N ALA A 153 -7.78 -8.10 -3.76
CA ALA A 153 -9.04 -8.41 -4.44
C ALA A 153 -8.82 -9.37 -5.62
N ALA A 154 -7.83 -9.09 -6.45
CA ALA A 154 -7.51 -9.93 -7.60
C ALA A 154 -7.01 -11.32 -7.18
N LEU A 155 -6.04 -11.40 -6.28
CA LEU A 155 -5.44 -12.66 -5.83
C LEU A 155 -6.44 -13.59 -5.14
N PHE A 156 -7.47 -13.05 -4.49
CA PHE A 156 -8.49 -13.83 -3.79
C PHE A 156 -9.84 -13.88 -4.53
N GLY A 157 -9.83 -13.66 -5.85
CA GLY A 157 -10.99 -13.86 -6.72
C GLY A 157 -12.17 -12.93 -6.43
N LYS A 158 -11.91 -11.71 -5.94
CA LYS A 158 -12.94 -10.69 -5.71
C LYS A 158 -12.98 -9.71 -6.87
N ASN A 159 -14.19 -9.32 -7.26
CA ASN A 159 -14.39 -8.18 -8.15
C ASN A 159 -13.72 -6.93 -7.54
N GLN A 160 -13.08 -6.11 -8.39
CA GLN A 160 -12.35 -4.92 -7.95
C GLN A 160 -13.25 -3.86 -7.26
N ALA A 161 -14.54 -3.84 -7.53
CA ALA A 161 -15.49 -3.04 -6.73
C ALA A 161 -15.43 -3.39 -5.24
N ARG A 162 -15.17 -4.67 -4.92
CA ARG A 162 -15.14 -5.19 -3.54
C ARG A 162 -13.77 -5.09 -2.87
N ARG A 163 -12.76 -4.46 -3.51
CA ARG A 163 -11.45 -4.22 -2.89
C ARG A 163 -11.53 -3.47 -1.55
N PHE A 164 -12.57 -2.65 -1.36
CA PHE A 164 -12.80 -1.91 -0.12
C PHE A 164 -13.20 -2.79 1.08
N LEU A 165 -13.57 -4.05 0.85
CA LEU A 165 -13.82 -5.01 1.93
C LEU A 165 -12.52 -5.47 2.63
N PHE A 166 -11.36 -5.25 2.00
CA PHE A 166 -10.06 -5.45 2.64
C PHE A 166 -9.72 -4.28 3.58
N GLY A 167 -10.44 -4.23 4.71
CA GLY A 167 -10.28 -3.27 5.79
C GLY A 167 -10.89 -1.88 5.50
N LEU A 168 -11.43 -1.25 6.53
CA LEU A 168 -11.94 0.13 6.45
C LEU A 168 -10.81 1.12 6.12
N SER A 169 -9.66 0.93 6.73
CA SER A 169 -8.42 1.64 6.39
C SER A 169 -7.23 0.75 6.70
N LEU A 170 -6.26 0.69 5.80
CA LEU A 170 -4.96 0.10 6.12
C LEU A 170 -4.15 1.11 6.93
N GLU A 171 -3.46 0.65 7.98
CA GLU A 171 -2.61 1.51 8.80
C GLU A 171 -1.35 1.94 8.03
N ASN A 172 -0.83 3.12 8.33
CA ASN A 172 0.48 3.52 7.80
C ASN A 172 1.56 2.59 8.36
N THR A 173 2.49 2.20 7.52
CA THR A 173 3.51 1.17 7.79
C THR A 173 2.96 -0.22 8.15
N GLY A 174 1.65 -0.44 8.02
CA GLY A 174 1.03 -1.75 8.19
C GLY A 174 1.55 -2.75 7.16
N ILE A 175 1.84 -3.96 7.62
CA ILE A 175 2.38 -5.07 6.83
C ILE A 175 1.23 -6.00 6.42
N THR A 176 1.12 -6.28 5.13
CA THR A 176 0.29 -7.39 4.61
C THR A 176 1.24 -8.42 4.04
N GLN A 177 1.33 -9.58 4.68
CA GLN A 177 2.22 -10.66 4.26
C GLN A 177 1.46 -11.66 3.39
N LEU A 178 1.98 -11.91 2.21
CA LEU A 178 1.58 -12.99 1.32
C LEU A 178 2.70 -14.03 1.26
N ILE A 179 2.34 -15.29 1.18
CA ILE A 179 3.25 -16.39 0.88
C ILE A 179 2.96 -16.85 -0.55
N TYR A 180 3.94 -16.75 -1.43
CA TYR A 180 3.86 -17.28 -2.77
C TYR A 180 4.46 -18.69 -2.84
N ASN A 181 3.66 -19.63 -3.35
CA ASN A 181 4.10 -21.00 -3.64
C ASN A 181 4.37 -21.12 -5.14
N PRO A 182 5.63 -21.20 -5.58
CA PRO A 182 5.97 -21.29 -7.00
C PRO A 182 5.51 -22.62 -7.65
N ASP A 183 5.44 -23.73 -6.89
CA ASP A 183 5.04 -25.02 -7.44
C ASP A 183 3.54 -25.06 -7.81
N GLN A 184 2.74 -24.22 -7.19
CA GLN A 184 1.28 -24.14 -7.38
C GLN A 184 0.86 -22.84 -8.07
N ASP A 185 1.78 -21.90 -8.29
CA ASP A 185 1.52 -20.52 -8.75
C ASP A 185 0.40 -19.87 -7.93
N ARG A 186 0.53 -19.92 -6.59
CA ARG A 186 -0.51 -19.45 -5.67
C ARG A 186 0.03 -18.56 -4.57
N PHE A 187 -0.79 -17.56 -4.23
CA PHE A 187 -0.58 -16.70 -3.07
C PHE A 187 -1.50 -17.09 -1.92
N TYR A 188 -0.97 -17.09 -0.72
CA TYR A 188 -1.70 -17.28 0.54
C TYR A 188 -1.57 -16.03 1.39
N LEU A 189 -2.66 -15.59 2.01
CA LEU A 189 -2.66 -14.46 2.94
C LEU A 189 -2.24 -14.97 4.33
N GLU A 190 -1.07 -14.58 4.79
CA GLU A 190 -0.53 -14.96 6.09
C GLU A 190 -0.86 -13.93 7.18
N ARG A 191 -0.72 -12.62 6.85
CA ARG A 191 -1.05 -11.52 7.74
C ARG A 191 -1.72 -10.40 6.95
N PHE A 192 -2.67 -9.74 7.59
CA PHE A 192 -3.35 -8.61 6.97
C PHE A 192 -3.23 -7.37 7.84
N ASN A 193 -2.68 -6.27 7.25
CA ASN A 193 -2.59 -4.96 7.88
C ASN A 193 -2.05 -5.02 9.32
N ASP A 194 -0.99 -5.79 9.53
CA ASP A 194 -0.35 -5.96 10.82
C ASP A 194 0.54 -4.76 11.13
N TYR A 195 0.18 -4.00 12.15
CA TYR A 195 0.89 -2.81 12.64
C TYR A 195 1.31 -2.92 14.11
N ALA A 196 1.61 -4.13 14.59
CA ALA A 196 1.99 -4.38 15.98
C ALA A 196 3.17 -3.52 16.47
N HIS A 197 4.06 -3.09 15.57
CA HIS A 197 5.14 -2.15 15.90
C HIS A 197 4.66 -0.75 16.31
N LEU A 198 3.39 -0.41 16.08
CA LEU A 198 2.79 0.87 16.48
C LEU A 198 1.91 0.75 17.74
N GLU A 199 1.62 -0.45 18.25
CA GLU A 199 0.64 -0.63 19.33
C GLU A 199 0.99 0.15 20.61
N GLY A 200 2.28 0.27 20.95
CA GLY A 200 2.75 1.11 22.04
C GLY A 200 2.77 2.62 21.78
N HIS A 201 2.38 3.06 20.56
CA HIS A 201 2.50 4.43 20.07
C HIS A 201 1.16 4.95 19.51
N VAL A 202 0.14 5.01 20.35
CA VAL A 202 -1.25 5.34 19.97
C VAL A 202 -1.36 6.66 19.18
N GLN A 203 -0.52 7.65 19.49
CA GLN A 203 -0.44 8.94 18.79
C GLN A 203 -0.02 8.81 17.31
N LEU A 204 0.63 7.72 16.95
CA LEU A 204 1.05 7.44 15.59
C LEU A 204 -0.04 6.75 14.76
N HIS A 205 -1.09 6.21 15.37
CA HIS A 205 -2.13 5.51 14.66
C HIS A 205 -2.91 6.44 13.73
N ARG A 206 -3.31 5.92 12.57
CA ARG A 206 -4.05 6.69 11.57
C ARG A 206 -5.39 7.20 12.08
N ARG A 207 -6.09 6.44 12.93
CA ARG A 207 -7.42 6.79 13.47
C ARG A 207 -7.39 7.95 14.45
N ASN A 208 -6.22 8.28 15.01
CA ASN A 208 -6.05 9.37 15.97
C ASN A 208 -5.56 10.65 15.29
N ARG A 209 -6.05 10.94 14.08
CA ARG A 209 -5.89 12.26 13.45
C ARG A 209 -6.90 13.21 14.08
N ASN A 210 -6.47 13.98 15.07
CA ASN A 210 -7.12 15.21 15.46
C ASN A 210 -6.68 16.33 14.51
#